data_1d5876a6377917d83eb2357f8df59306
#
_entry.id   1d5876a6377917d83eb2357f8df59306
#
_cell.length_a   1.000
_cell.length_b   1.000
_cell.length_c   1.000
_cell.angle_alpha   90.00
_cell.angle_beta   90.00
_cell.angle_gamma   90.00
#
_symmetry.space_group_name_H-M   'P 1'
#
loop_
_entity.id
_entity.type
_entity.pdbx_description
1 polymer ?
#
loop_
_entity_poly.entity_id
_entity_poly.type
_entity_poly.pdbx_seq_one_letter_code
_entity_poly.pdbx_strand_id
1 'polypeptide(L)'
;MISRSRVNQLLFLSIIILAVVAGWAVSELFRENTSEVSNNIDLKFTAVDHFGVDVSERTYSGYSKVFFFGFTHCPDICPISANLMSNAIDQLNRENHSIENIKFFFVTVDPARDNPDRLKEFLSNFSNNLIGLTGTHENLMPIWKDFFVHVEPATNSEHQNYLGTVSYTHLRAHETYD
;
A
#
# COMPACT_ATOMS: atom_id res chain seq x y z
N MET A 1 58.25 37.33 -6.43
CA MET A 1 57.03 37.99 -6.96
C MET A 1 56.08 36.97 -7.46
N ILE A 2 54.97 36.69 -6.78
CA ILE A 2 53.95 35.75 -7.25
C ILE A 2 53.17 36.45 -8.36
N SER A 3 53.14 35.85 -9.56
CA SER A 3 52.46 36.45 -10.71
C SER A 3 50.95 36.58 -10.42
N ARG A 4 50.35 37.74 -10.72
CA ARG A 4 48.89 38.01 -10.58
C ARG A 4 48.02 36.91 -11.16
N SER A 5 48.48 36.26 -12.23
CA SER A 5 47.82 35.10 -12.88
C SER A 5 47.68 33.90 -11.94
N ARG A 6 48.74 33.57 -11.15
CA ARG A 6 48.70 32.46 -10.19
C ARG A 6 47.77 32.71 -9.02
N VAL A 7 47.71 33.97 -8.55
CA VAL A 7 46.79 34.37 -7.49
C VAL A 7 45.34 34.22 -7.95
N ASN A 8 45.01 34.66 -9.15
CA ASN A 8 43.66 34.48 -9.71
C ASN A 8 43.28 33.01 -9.90
N GLN A 9 44.21 32.16 -10.36
CA GLN A 9 43.96 30.72 -10.46
C GLN A 9 43.69 30.09 -9.11
N LEU A 10 44.42 30.44 -8.07
CA LEU A 10 44.20 29.95 -6.69
C LEU A 10 42.85 30.39 -6.14
N LEU A 11 42.47 31.65 -6.44
CA LEU A 11 41.13 32.17 -6.02
C LEU A 11 40.00 31.41 -6.74
N PHE A 12 40.12 31.16 -8.05
CA PHE A 12 39.11 30.35 -8.78
C PHE A 12 39.01 28.92 -8.23
N LEU A 13 40.13 28.28 -7.95
CA LEU A 13 40.15 26.94 -7.38
C LEU A 13 39.49 26.92 -5.96
N SER A 14 39.77 27.94 -5.14
CA SER A 14 39.15 28.01 -3.80
C SER A 14 37.64 28.19 -3.87
N ILE A 15 37.15 29.02 -4.82
CA ILE A 15 35.69 29.23 -5.01
C ILE A 15 35.01 27.90 -5.46
N ILE A 16 35.64 27.14 -6.38
CA ILE A 16 35.10 25.86 -6.85
C ILE A 16 35.04 24.85 -5.69
N ILE A 17 36.13 24.77 -4.91
CA ILE A 17 36.14 23.86 -3.74
C ILE A 17 35.04 24.24 -2.72
N LEU A 18 34.88 25.53 -2.47
CA LEU A 18 33.86 26.04 -1.54
C LEU A 18 32.44 25.75 -2.05
N ALA A 19 32.20 25.88 -3.35
CA ALA A 19 30.93 25.55 -3.98
C ALA A 19 30.61 24.04 -3.90
N VAL A 20 31.62 23.18 -4.11
CA VAL A 20 31.47 21.72 -4.01
C VAL A 20 31.18 21.31 -2.55
N VAL A 21 31.90 21.87 -1.58
CA VAL A 21 31.68 21.61 -0.15
C VAL A 21 30.30 22.09 0.30
N ALA A 22 29.89 23.28 -0.16
CA ALA A 22 28.55 23.81 0.14
C ALA A 22 27.46 22.93 -0.49
N GLY A 23 27.64 22.51 -1.73
CA GLY A 23 26.71 21.60 -2.41
C GLY A 23 26.61 20.24 -1.70
N TRP A 24 27.73 19.70 -1.24
CA TRP A 24 27.73 18.47 -0.46
C TRP A 24 27.04 18.64 0.90
N ALA A 25 27.32 19.72 1.62
CA ALA A 25 26.67 20.03 2.90
C ALA A 25 25.15 20.22 2.76
N VAL A 26 24.71 20.89 1.68
CA VAL A 26 23.29 21.02 1.35
C VAL A 26 22.67 19.66 1.03
N SER A 27 23.36 18.81 0.28
CA SER A 27 22.86 17.46 -0.04
C SER A 27 22.68 16.58 1.20
N GLU A 28 23.57 16.72 2.21
CA GLU A 28 23.40 16.00 3.48
C GLU A 28 22.20 16.53 4.29
N LEU A 29 21.97 17.84 4.31
CA LEU A 29 20.78 18.42 4.96
C LEU A 29 19.46 17.92 4.31
N PHE A 30 19.46 17.73 2.99
CA PHE A 30 18.31 17.13 2.27
C PHE A 30 18.22 15.62 2.46
N ARG A 31 19.33 14.94 2.69
CA ARG A 31 19.38 13.49 2.91
C ARG A 31 18.82 13.09 4.28
N GLU A 32 19.03 13.91 5.30
CA GLU A 32 18.45 13.69 6.64
C GLU A 32 16.94 13.95 6.69
N ASN A 33 16.39 14.74 5.75
CA ASN A 33 14.95 15.03 5.68
C ASN A 33 14.13 13.96 4.94
N THR A 34 14.73 12.95 4.34
CA THR A 34 14.07 11.68 4.07
C THR A 34 14.04 10.87 5.38
N SER A 35 13.53 11.47 6.44
CA SER A 35 13.00 10.73 7.57
C SER A 35 12.05 9.72 6.95
N GLU A 36 12.37 8.46 7.05
CA GLU A 36 11.38 7.41 6.87
C GLU A 36 10.16 7.87 7.64
N VAL A 37 9.11 8.22 6.90
CA VAL A 37 7.78 8.29 7.47
C VAL A 37 7.45 6.85 7.78
N SER A 38 8.10 6.34 8.83
CA SER A 38 7.67 5.16 9.54
C SER A 38 6.37 5.58 10.25
N ASN A 39 5.34 5.80 9.46
CA ASN A 39 3.99 5.62 9.93
C ASN A 39 3.91 4.13 10.23
N ASN A 40 4.43 3.73 11.39
CA ASN A 40 4.04 2.50 12.03
C ASN A 40 2.55 2.64 12.33
N ILE A 41 1.74 2.41 11.30
CA ILE A 41 0.34 2.05 11.53
C ILE A 41 0.48 0.78 12.35
N ASP A 42 0.17 0.87 13.66
CA ASP A 42 0.08 -0.29 14.55
C ASP A 42 -1.14 -1.09 14.11
N LEU A 43 -1.02 -1.65 12.90
CA LEU A 43 -2.08 -2.38 12.22
C LEU A 43 -2.42 -3.60 13.06
N LYS A 44 -3.63 -3.62 13.60
CA LYS A 44 -4.16 -4.75 14.37
C LYS A 44 -5.39 -5.29 13.68
N PHE A 45 -5.31 -6.53 13.25
CA PHE A 45 -6.47 -7.23 12.72
C PHE A 45 -6.41 -8.71 13.04
N THR A 46 -7.55 -9.33 13.08
CA THR A 46 -7.74 -10.77 13.01
C THR A 46 -8.70 -11.07 11.85
N ALA A 47 -8.40 -12.08 11.08
CA ALA A 47 -9.19 -12.43 9.92
C ALA A 47 -9.10 -13.93 9.64
N VAL A 48 -9.92 -14.42 8.73
CA VAL A 48 -9.82 -15.75 8.15
C VAL A 48 -9.39 -15.57 6.70
N ASP A 49 -8.37 -16.28 6.25
CA ASP A 49 -7.98 -16.22 4.85
C ASP A 49 -8.91 -17.06 3.96
N HIS A 50 -8.75 -16.94 2.65
CA HIS A 50 -9.56 -17.68 1.67
C HIS A 50 -9.29 -19.19 1.65
N PHE A 51 -8.36 -19.69 2.44
CA PHE A 51 -8.14 -21.10 2.70
C PHE A 51 -8.79 -21.57 4.01
N GLY A 52 -9.44 -20.68 4.76
CA GLY A 52 -10.08 -20.97 6.04
C GLY A 52 -9.12 -20.97 7.23
N VAL A 53 -7.95 -20.37 7.09
CA VAL A 53 -6.94 -20.28 8.15
C VAL A 53 -7.06 -18.96 8.88
N ASP A 54 -7.07 -19.02 10.23
CA ASP A 54 -7.02 -17.82 11.07
C ASP A 54 -5.67 -17.11 10.93
N VAL A 55 -5.71 -15.84 10.60
CA VAL A 55 -4.53 -14.99 10.37
C VAL A 55 -4.66 -13.66 11.12
N SER A 56 -3.52 -13.04 11.36
CA SER A 56 -3.44 -11.71 11.99
C SER A 56 -2.30 -10.90 11.38
N GLU A 57 -2.16 -9.65 11.81
CA GLU A 57 -1.01 -8.83 11.46
C GLU A 57 0.34 -9.53 11.75
N ARG A 58 0.38 -10.35 12.81
CA ARG A 58 1.60 -11.07 13.21
C ARG A 58 1.97 -12.19 12.24
N THR A 59 0.98 -12.82 11.62
CA THR A 59 1.20 -13.85 10.58
C THR A 59 2.04 -13.31 9.43
N TYR A 60 1.90 -12.01 9.16
CA TYR A 60 2.60 -11.31 8.08
C TYR A 60 3.59 -10.27 8.58
N SER A 61 4.18 -10.49 9.77
CA SER A 61 5.22 -9.62 10.30
C SER A 61 6.45 -9.62 9.39
N GLY A 62 7.07 -8.45 9.19
CA GLY A 62 8.24 -8.29 8.32
C GLY A 62 7.94 -8.19 6.82
N TYR A 63 6.68 -8.35 6.40
CA TYR A 63 6.28 -8.14 5.01
C TYR A 63 5.71 -6.74 4.80
N SER A 64 6.02 -6.13 3.68
CA SER A 64 5.25 -5.01 3.16
C SER A 64 3.86 -5.49 2.74
N LYS A 65 2.82 -4.72 3.01
CA LYS A 65 1.44 -5.15 2.79
C LYS A 65 0.72 -4.17 1.89
N VAL A 66 0.08 -4.68 0.85
CA VAL A 66 -0.78 -3.91 -0.05
C VAL A 66 -2.20 -4.40 0.15
N PHE A 67 -3.11 -3.49 0.47
CA PHE A 67 -4.50 -3.83 0.75
C PHE A 67 -5.41 -3.26 -0.33
N PHE A 68 -6.33 -4.08 -0.80
CA PHE A 68 -7.47 -3.70 -1.61
C PHE A 68 -8.75 -4.10 -0.88
N PHE A 69 -9.63 -3.14 -0.68
CA PHE A 69 -10.91 -3.36 -0.01
C PHE A 69 -12.02 -3.47 -1.05
N GLY A 70 -12.81 -4.53 -0.96
CA GLY A 70 -13.86 -4.81 -1.94
C GLY A 70 -14.79 -5.92 -1.49
N PHE A 71 -15.66 -6.39 -2.37
CA PHE A 71 -16.55 -7.51 -2.12
C PHE A 71 -16.79 -8.31 -3.41
N THR A 72 -17.03 -9.61 -3.26
CA THR A 72 -17.08 -10.54 -4.42
C THR A 72 -18.33 -10.38 -5.29
N HIS A 73 -19.40 -9.80 -4.74
CA HIS A 73 -20.65 -9.57 -5.43
C HIS A 73 -20.70 -8.22 -6.18
N CYS A 74 -19.60 -7.47 -6.19
CA CYS A 74 -19.49 -6.24 -6.96
C CYS A 74 -19.46 -6.59 -8.46
N PRO A 75 -20.41 -6.07 -9.27
CA PRO A 75 -20.52 -6.48 -10.67
C PRO A 75 -19.48 -5.84 -11.58
N ASP A 76 -18.78 -4.82 -11.15
CA ASP A 76 -17.97 -3.96 -12.03
C ASP A 76 -16.59 -3.64 -11.45
N ILE A 77 -16.49 -2.68 -10.53
CA ILE A 77 -15.20 -2.08 -10.15
C ILE A 77 -14.28 -3.05 -9.39
N CYS A 78 -14.80 -3.96 -8.55
CA CYS A 78 -13.96 -4.86 -7.78
C CYS A 78 -13.23 -5.89 -8.65
N PRO A 79 -13.87 -6.59 -9.62
CA PRO A 79 -13.14 -7.48 -10.51
C PRO A 79 -12.14 -6.72 -11.41
N ILE A 80 -12.46 -5.51 -11.86
CA ILE A 80 -11.52 -4.66 -12.63
C ILE A 80 -10.28 -4.34 -11.78
N SER A 81 -10.48 -3.88 -10.55
CA SER A 81 -9.38 -3.51 -9.66
C SER A 81 -8.54 -4.71 -9.24
N ALA A 82 -9.16 -5.86 -8.96
CA ALA A 82 -8.45 -7.11 -8.68
C ALA A 82 -7.60 -7.57 -9.88
N ASN A 83 -8.12 -7.41 -11.10
CA ASN A 83 -7.36 -7.71 -12.32
C ASN A 83 -6.18 -6.74 -12.53
N LEU A 84 -6.37 -5.45 -12.27
CA LEU A 84 -5.27 -4.46 -12.33
C LEU A 84 -4.16 -4.81 -11.34
N MET A 85 -4.51 -5.15 -10.11
CA MET A 85 -3.54 -5.60 -9.09
C MET A 85 -2.83 -6.88 -9.52
N SER A 86 -3.57 -7.85 -10.05
CA SER A 86 -3.03 -9.10 -10.59
C SER A 86 -2.01 -8.85 -11.71
N ASN A 87 -2.36 -8.00 -12.67
CA ASN A 87 -1.48 -7.64 -13.77
C ASN A 87 -0.20 -6.93 -13.28
N ALA A 88 -0.32 -6.05 -12.28
CA ALA A 88 0.84 -5.39 -11.67
C ALA A 88 1.78 -6.39 -10.99
N ILE A 89 1.23 -7.35 -10.24
CA ILE A 89 2.00 -8.44 -9.61
C ILE A 89 2.75 -9.25 -10.68
N ASP A 90 2.05 -9.64 -11.74
CA ASP A 90 2.63 -10.44 -12.82
C ASP A 90 3.69 -9.66 -13.61
N GLN A 91 3.51 -8.33 -13.78
CA GLN A 91 4.51 -7.48 -14.39
C GLN A 91 5.78 -7.40 -13.54
N LEU A 92 5.66 -7.15 -12.23
CA LEU A 92 6.79 -7.12 -11.30
C LEU A 92 7.58 -8.42 -11.33
N ASN A 93 6.89 -9.57 -11.37
CA ASN A 93 7.51 -10.87 -11.51
C ASN A 93 8.26 -11.04 -12.84
N ARG A 94 7.70 -10.59 -13.97
CA ARG A 94 8.34 -10.64 -15.29
C ARG A 94 9.57 -9.76 -15.37
N GLU A 95 9.58 -8.62 -14.69
CA GLU A 95 10.70 -7.69 -14.64
C GLU A 95 11.77 -8.09 -13.63
N ASN A 96 11.65 -9.27 -13.02
CA ASN A 96 12.53 -9.80 -11.97
C ASN A 96 12.65 -8.89 -10.73
N HIS A 97 11.63 -8.08 -10.46
CA HIS A 97 11.53 -7.39 -9.19
C HIS A 97 11.14 -8.39 -8.09
N SER A 98 11.90 -8.39 -6.99
CA SER A 98 11.59 -9.26 -5.87
C SER A 98 10.33 -8.77 -5.16
N ILE A 99 9.25 -9.57 -5.24
CA ILE A 99 8.00 -9.35 -4.51
C ILE A 99 7.86 -10.30 -3.31
N GLU A 100 8.90 -11.07 -3.00
CA GLU A 100 8.88 -12.07 -1.93
C GLU A 100 8.53 -11.45 -0.57
N ASN A 101 8.98 -10.22 -0.34
CA ASN A 101 8.73 -9.46 0.88
C ASN A 101 7.45 -8.62 0.84
N ILE A 102 6.59 -8.80 -0.19
CA ILE A 102 5.33 -8.06 -0.34
C ILE A 102 4.17 -9.06 -0.29
N LYS A 103 3.13 -8.74 0.48
CA LYS A 103 1.87 -9.48 0.51
C LYS A 103 0.74 -8.60 -0.01
N PHE A 104 -0.08 -9.16 -0.87
CA PHE A 104 -1.20 -8.47 -1.50
C PHE A 104 -2.50 -9.05 -0.97
N PHE A 105 -3.34 -8.19 -0.41
CA PHE A 105 -4.57 -8.61 0.27
C PHE A 105 -5.80 -8.03 -0.42
N PHE A 106 -6.78 -8.91 -0.66
CA PHE A 106 -8.14 -8.53 -0.91
C PHE A 106 -8.92 -8.67 0.40
N VAL A 107 -9.31 -7.56 1.00
CA VAL A 107 -10.05 -7.54 2.27
C VAL A 107 -11.52 -7.28 1.97
N THR A 108 -12.38 -8.22 2.36
CA THR A 108 -13.81 -8.02 2.14
C THR A 108 -14.36 -6.90 3.00
N VAL A 109 -15.32 -6.17 2.44
CA VAL A 109 -16.20 -5.21 3.16
C VAL A 109 -17.61 -5.77 3.35
N ASP A 110 -17.84 -7.01 2.92
CA ASP A 110 -19.11 -7.71 3.01
C ASP A 110 -18.94 -9.14 3.54
N PRO A 111 -18.47 -9.30 4.79
CA PRO A 111 -18.17 -10.61 5.34
C PRO A 111 -19.41 -11.50 5.51
N ALA A 112 -20.60 -10.92 5.45
CA ALA A 112 -21.85 -11.69 5.53
C ALA A 112 -22.04 -12.59 4.31
N ARG A 113 -21.57 -12.17 3.12
CA ARG A 113 -21.68 -12.93 1.87
C ARG A 113 -20.35 -13.51 1.41
N ASP A 114 -19.25 -12.89 1.78
CA ASP A 114 -17.90 -13.24 1.36
C ASP A 114 -17.23 -14.18 2.39
N ASN A 115 -17.68 -15.42 2.44
CA ASN A 115 -17.01 -16.46 3.22
C ASN A 115 -15.70 -16.93 2.53
N PRO A 116 -14.85 -17.74 3.18
CA PRO A 116 -13.59 -18.21 2.61
C PRO A 116 -13.76 -18.89 1.23
N ASP A 117 -14.75 -19.76 1.07
CA ASP A 117 -14.98 -20.48 -0.18
C ASP A 117 -15.36 -19.53 -1.32
N ARG A 118 -16.19 -18.53 -1.03
CA ARG A 118 -16.58 -17.50 -2.00
C ARG A 118 -15.39 -16.62 -2.41
N LEU A 119 -14.55 -16.22 -1.46
CA LEU A 119 -13.32 -15.50 -1.76
C LEU A 119 -12.36 -16.33 -2.59
N LYS A 120 -12.21 -17.61 -2.26
CA LYS A 120 -11.38 -18.54 -3.03
C LYS A 120 -11.84 -18.69 -4.46
N GLU A 121 -13.14 -18.85 -4.68
CA GLU A 121 -13.74 -18.90 -6.01
C GLU A 121 -13.48 -17.61 -6.79
N PHE A 122 -13.75 -16.46 -6.19
CA PHE A 122 -13.53 -15.16 -6.81
C PHE A 122 -12.06 -14.94 -7.18
N LEU A 123 -11.14 -15.18 -6.23
CA LEU A 123 -9.72 -14.95 -6.41
C LEU A 123 -9.04 -15.96 -7.36
N SER A 124 -9.66 -17.12 -7.62
CA SER A 124 -9.13 -18.11 -8.59
C SER A 124 -9.00 -17.56 -10.01
N ASN A 125 -9.67 -16.45 -10.31
CA ASN A 125 -9.60 -15.78 -11.61
C ASN A 125 -8.43 -14.79 -11.74
N PHE A 126 -7.64 -14.60 -10.67
CA PHE A 126 -6.58 -13.59 -10.58
C PHE A 126 -5.24 -14.21 -10.19
N SER A 127 -4.24 -13.38 -9.90
CA SER A 127 -2.92 -13.85 -9.50
C SER A 127 -2.98 -14.67 -8.20
N ASN A 128 -2.26 -15.79 -8.16
CA ASN A 128 -2.13 -16.64 -6.96
C ASN A 128 -1.45 -15.93 -5.78
N ASN A 129 -0.88 -14.75 -5.99
CA ASN A 129 -0.28 -13.93 -4.92
C ASN A 129 -1.29 -13.05 -4.19
N LEU A 130 -2.56 -13.05 -4.61
CA LEU A 130 -3.64 -12.37 -3.89
C LEU A 130 -4.18 -13.25 -2.76
N ILE A 131 -4.16 -12.71 -1.55
CA ILE A 131 -4.67 -13.35 -0.33
C ILE A 131 -6.01 -12.70 0.02
N GLY A 132 -7.09 -13.47 -0.01
CA GLY A 132 -8.41 -13.01 0.44
C GLY A 132 -8.50 -13.05 1.95
N LEU A 133 -9.03 -11.99 2.55
CA LEU A 133 -9.29 -11.89 3.99
C LEU A 133 -10.77 -11.63 4.23
N THR A 134 -11.36 -12.45 5.08
CA THR A 134 -12.73 -12.34 5.59
C THR A 134 -12.76 -12.57 7.10
N GLY A 135 -13.92 -12.58 7.72
CA GLY A 135 -14.10 -12.83 9.14
C GLY A 135 -15.43 -12.29 9.64
N THR A 136 -15.54 -12.03 10.94
CA THR A 136 -16.69 -11.30 11.47
C THR A 136 -16.53 -9.81 11.23
N HIS A 137 -17.64 -9.08 11.23
CA HIS A 137 -17.60 -7.61 11.17
C HIS A 137 -16.70 -7.01 12.27
N GLU A 138 -16.78 -7.58 13.46
CA GLU A 138 -15.97 -7.17 14.63
C GLU A 138 -14.47 -7.35 14.40
N ASN A 139 -14.08 -8.46 13.79
CA ASN A 139 -12.68 -8.78 13.50
C ASN A 139 -12.07 -7.90 12.40
N LEU A 140 -12.89 -7.51 11.41
CA LEU A 140 -12.44 -6.69 10.27
C LEU A 140 -12.57 -5.18 10.54
N MET A 141 -13.38 -4.77 11.53
CA MET A 141 -13.57 -3.35 11.86
C MET A 141 -12.24 -2.61 12.15
N PRO A 142 -11.25 -3.17 12.85
CA PRO A 142 -9.99 -2.47 13.10
C PRO A 142 -9.26 -2.12 11.80
N ILE A 143 -9.10 -3.07 10.88
CA ILE A 143 -8.40 -2.82 9.61
C ILE A 143 -9.18 -1.83 8.73
N TRP A 144 -10.52 -1.89 8.69
CA TRP A 144 -11.31 -0.90 7.97
C TRP A 144 -11.10 0.52 8.52
N LYS A 145 -11.07 0.68 9.84
CA LYS A 145 -10.82 1.97 10.50
C LYS A 145 -9.43 2.52 10.22
N ASP A 146 -8.41 1.67 10.28
CA ASP A 146 -7.02 2.05 10.05
C ASP A 146 -6.79 2.57 8.63
N PHE A 147 -7.57 2.07 7.67
CA PHE A 147 -7.55 2.51 6.27
C PHE A 147 -8.69 3.46 5.90
N PHE A 148 -9.43 4.00 6.89
CA PHE A 148 -10.55 4.93 6.68
C PHE A 148 -11.64 4.37 5.76
N VAL A 149 -11.81 3.05 5.73
CA VAL A 149 -12.88 2.38 4.99
C VAL A 149 -14.14 2.40 5.84
N HIS A 150 -15.16 3.08 5.34
CA HIS A 150 -16.46 3.11 6.01
C HIS A 150 -17.35 1.99 5.48
N VAL A 151 -17.75 1.09 6.37
CA VAL A 151 -18.64 -0.04 6.07
C VAL A 151 -19.91 0.13 6.87
N GLU A 152 -21.03 0.32 6.19
CA GLU A 152 -22.34 0.35 6.84
C GLU A 152 -22.97 -1.05 6.80
N PRO A 153 -23.42 -1.58 7.94
CA PRO A 153 -24.22 -2.80 7.93
C PRO A 153 -25.52 -2.56 7.15
N ALA A 154 -25.87 -3.49 6.29
CA ALA A 154 -27.14 -3.37 5.57
C ALA A 154 -28.33 -3.43 6.55
N THR A 155 -28.99 -2.30 6.72
CA THR A 155 -30.09 -2.17 7.68
C THR A 155 -31.48 -2.36 7.05
N ASN A 156 -31.62 -2.42 5.72
CA ASN A 156 -32.90 -2.48 5.04
C ASN A 156 -32.96 -3.54 3.94
N SER A 157 -34.05 -4.29 3.93
CA SER A 157 -34.37 -5.36 2.99
C SER A 157 -34.47 -4.94 1.49
N GLU A 158 -34.54 -3.65 1.21
CA GLU A 158 -34.59 -3.13 -0.17
C GLU A 158 -33.23 -3.07 -0.86
N HIS A 159 -32.13 -3.15 -0.10
CA HIS A 159 -30.77 -3.10 -0.61
C HIS A 159 -30.04 -4.45 -0.55
N GLN A 160 -30.76 -5.55 -0.42
CA GLN A 160 -30.15 -6.89 -0.40
C GLN A 160 -29.34 -7.23 -1.67
N ASN A 161 -29.50 -6.48 -2.74
CA ASN A 161 -28.70 -6.61 -3.98
C ASN A 161 -27.53 -5.63 -4.07
N TYR A 162 -27.47 -4.59 -3.23
CA TYR A 162 -26.39 -3.61 -3.17
C TYR A 162 -26.03 -3.34 -1.71
N LEU A 163 -25.28 -4.23 -1.13
CA LEU A 163 -24.77 -4.05 0.23
C LEU A 163 -23.41 -3.41 0.22
N GLY A 164 -23.31 -2.32 0.96
CA GLY A 164 -22.06 -1.65 1.25
C GLY A 164 -21.72 -0.58 0.21
N THR A 165 -22.18 0.65 0.44
CA THR A 165 -21.54 1.81 -0.16
C THR A 165 -20.17 1.94 0.49
N VAL A 166 -19.12 1.44 -0.18
CA VAL A 166 -17.75 1.74 0.22
C VAL A 166 -17.50 3.17 -0.21
N SER A 167 -17.60 4.09 0.72
CA SER A 167 -17.15 5.45 0.49
C SER A 167 -15.63 5.48 0.65
N TYR A 168 -14.91 5.50 -0.46
CA TYR A 168 -13.48 5.81 -0.45
C TYR A 168 -13.30 7.31 -0.22
N THR A 169 -13.36 7.73 1.04
CA THR A 169 -12.88 9.06 1.38
C THR A 169 -11.36 8.99 1.53
N HIS A 170 -10.68 9.44 0.47
CA HIS A 170 -9.25 9.71 0.41
C HIS A 170 -8.28 8.52 0.44
N LEU A 171 -7.98 8.00 -0.74
CA LEU A 171 -6.60 7.77 -1.09
C LEU A 171 -5.93 9.17 -1.13
N ARG A 172 -5.42 9.65 -0.04
CA ARG A 172 -4.38 10.67 -0.06
C ARG A 172 -3.12 9.97 -0.55
N ALA A 173 -2.94 9.93 -1.86
CA ALA A 173 -1.61 10.04 -2.38
C ALA A 173 -1.08 11.36 -1.85
N HIS A 174 -0.07 11.33 -0.98
CA HIS A 174 0.75 12.49 -0.73
C HIS A 174 1.51 12.75 -2.02
N GLU A 175 0.85 13.43 -2.94
CA GLU A 175 1.54 14.13 -4.00
C GLU A 175 2.12 15.37 -3.32
N THR A 176 3.39 15.27 -2.98
CA THR A 176 4.21 16.45 -2.74
C THR A 176 4.38 17.13 -4.09
N TYR A 177 3.52 18.09 -4.37
CA TYR A 177 3.79 19.11 -5.38
C TYR A 177 4.72 20.14 -4.72
N ASP A 178 5.98 20.15 -5.14
CA ASP A 178 6.83 21.32 -5.09
C ASP A 178 6.53 22.22 -6.30
#